data_a0e13a20b5da3df2c0d511d50f3ee728
#
_entry.id   a0e13a20b5da3df2c0d511d50f3ee728
#
_cell.length_a   1.000
_cell.length_b   1.000
_cell.length_c   1.000
_cell.angle_alpha   90.00
_cell.angle_beta   90.00
_cell.angle_gamma   90.00
#
_symmetry.space_group_name_H-M   'P 1'
#
loop_
_entity.id
_entity.type
_entity.pdbx_description
1 polymer ?
#
loop_
_entity_poly.entity_id
_entity_poly.type
_entity_poly.pdbx_seq_one_letter_code
_entity_poly.pdbx_strand_id
1 'polypeptide(L)'
;WKIMMIERLGSAAEESSNGFNNAGTGHAGFMEPNYTKETVKDGKATVTHEKIVTICEQFMLSRQYWANLARKKLIADPDAFIHQSDHIALGIGEDQVEFIKKRFEVMKKLPLFDTIELALDKETQEKWAPLIWEGRDPSDKVAMTRIKYGTDVDFGALAKEKVKAFTKVGGDLRLFTEVKDVKKQADGRWLITTKSNSVKGTQQIKAKF
;
A
#
# COMPACT_ATOMS: atom_id res chain seq x y z
N TRP A 1 -23.36 14.78 -11.29
CA TRP A 1 -22.15 14.77 -12.13
C TRP A 1 -22.22 13.56 -13.07
N LYS A 2 -21.86 13.74 -14.36
CA LYS A 2 -21.55 12.63 -15.26
C LYS A 2 -20.03 12.46 -15.27
N ILE A 3 -19.54 11.31 -14.83
CA ILE A 3 -18.11 11.02 -14.72
C ILE A 3 -17.79 9.87 -15.66
N MET A 4 -16.73 10.01 -16.45
CA MET A 4 -16.23 8.98 -17.35
C MET A 4 -14.83 8.56 -16.90
N MET A 5 -14.59 7.25 -16.87
CA MET A 5 -13.30 6.62 -16.67
C MET A 5 -12.86 5.97 -17.97
N ILE A 6 -11.64 6.22 -18.41
CA ILE A 6 -11.08 5.69 -19.65
C ILE A 6 -9.91 4.79 -19.29
N GLU A 7 -9.94 3.57 -19.79
CA GLU A 7 -8.89 2.57 -19.60
C GLU A 7 -8.45 2.02 -20.96
N ARG A 8 -7.14 2.02 -21.17
CA ARG A 8 -6.52 1.55 -22.41
C ARG A 8 -6.65 0.04 -22.61
N LEU A 9 -6.58 -0.70 -21.51
CA LEU A 9 -6.61 -2.15 -21.49
C LEU A 9 -8.04 -2.70 -21.42
N GLY A 10 -8.16 -4.00 -21.48
CA GLY A 10 -9.45 -4.71 -21.50
C GLY A 10 -10.09 -4.86 -20.12
N SER A 11 -9.38 -4.55 -19.08
CA SER A 11 -9.83 -4.63 -17.70
C SER A 11 -9.10 -3.60 -16.83
N ALA A 12 -9.68 -3.26 -15.70
CA ALA A 12 -9.02 -2.46 -14.71
C ALA A 12 -7.89 -3.26 -14.01
N ALA A 13 -6.84 -2.56 -13.60
CA ALA A 13 -5.74 -3.11 -12.79
C ALA A 13 -4.87 -4.16 -13.50
N GLU A 14 -4.67 -4.04 -14.78
CA GLU A 14 -3.80 -4.94 -15.55
C GLU A 14 -2.32 -4.49 -15.58
N GLU A 15 -2.01 -3.28 -15.11
CA GLU A 15 -0.64 -2.75 -15.02
C GLU A 15 -0.13 -2.77 -13.57
N SER A 16 0.23 -1.62 -12.99
CA SER A 16 0.87 -1.52 -11.68
C SER A 16 0.07 -2.11 -10.52
N SER A 17 -1.26 -2.09 -10.59
CA SER A 17 -2.12 -2.69 -9.56
C SER A 17 -2.31 -4.20 -9.70
N ASN A 18 -1.87 -4.82 -10.80
CA ASN A 18 -1.91 -6.28 -10.96
C ASN A 18 -1.07 -6.94 -9.87
N GLY A 19 -1.57 -8.04 -9.29
CA GLY A 19 -0.92 -8.74 -8.17
C GLY A 19 0.51 -9.22 -8.46
N PHE A 20 0.88 -9.42 -9.73
CA PHE A 20 2.26 -9.78 -10.12
C PHE A 20 3.18 -8.57 -10.35
N ASN A 21 2.64 -7.34 -10.32
CA ASN A 21 3.38 -6.13 -10.62
C ASN A 21 3.63 -5.24 -9.38
N ASN A 22 3.22 -5.68 -8.21
CA ASN A 22 3.46 -4.98 -6.94
C ASN A 22 3.60 -5.99 -5.79
N ALA A 23 4.08 -5.51 -4.65
CA ALA A 23 4.34 -6.35 -3.48
C ALA A 23 3.10 -6.58 -2.58
N GLY A 24 1.93 -6.02 -2.92
CA GLY A 24 0.71 -6.18 -2.12
C GLY A 24 0.81 -5.62 -0.69
N THR A 25 1.79 -4.80 -0.40
CA THR A 25 2.09 -4.30 0.95
C THR A 25 1.10 -3.23 1.39
N GLY A 26 -0.09 -3.63 1.73
CA GLY A 26 -1.06 -2.77 2.40
C GLY A 26 -0.76 -2.65 3.89
N HIS A 27 0.24 -1.86 4.26
CA HIS A 27 0.70 -1.75 5.64
C HIS A 27 0.84 -0.31 6.12
N ALA A 28 0.82 -0.17 7.43
CA ALA A 28 1.02 1.10 8.11
C ALA A 28 2.51 1.46 8.35
N GLY A 29 3.40 1.01 7.49
CA GLY A 29 4.84 1.28 7.60
C GLY A 29 5.60 0.41 8.60
N PHE A 30 4.98 -0.58 9.21
CA PHE A 30 5.60 -1.39 10.27
C PHE A 30 6.83 -2.16 9.82
N MET A 31 6.86 -2.65 8.59
CA MET A 31 7.94 -3.47 8.05
C MET A 31 9.12 -2.66 7.51
N GLU A 32 8.91 -1.37 7.21
CA GLU A 32 9.88 -0.56 6.49
C GLU A 32 10.85 0.17 7.43
N PRO A 33 12.05 -0.37 7.70
CA PRO A 33 13.06 0.32 8.50
C PRO A 33 13.44 1.69 7.94
N ASN A 34 13.33 1.88 6.62
CA ASN A 34 13.62 3.15 5.94
C ASN A 34 12.70 4.32 6.35
N TYR A 35 11.57 4.05 7.00
CA TYR A 35 10.69 5.08 7.52
C TYR A 35 11.08 5.57 8.91
N THR A 36 12.04 4.90 9.55
CA THR A 36 12.61 5.24 10.85
C THR A 36 14.12 5.35 10.72
N LYS A 37 14.62 6.46 10.21
CA LYS A 37 16.05 6.64 9.99
C LYS A 37 16.78 6.94 11.28
N GLU A 38 17.94 6.32 11.47
CA GLU A 38 18.89 6.76 12.48
C GLU A 38 19.63 8.01 12.00
N THR A 39 19.68 9.02 12.86
CA THR A 39 20.42 10.26 12.64
C THR A 39 21.35 10.49 13.83
N VAL A 40 22.56 10.96 13.57
CA VAL A 40 23.52 11.33 14.62
C VAL A 40 23.56 12.85 14.68
N LYS A 41 23.18 13.40 15.84
CA LYS A 41 23.30 14.84 16.13
C LYS A 41 24.04 15.01 17.43
N ASP A 42 25.08 15.84 17.41
CA ASP A 42 25.94 16.11 18.58
C ASP A 42 26.49 14.83 19.24
N GLY A 43 26.91 13.85 18.41
CA GLY A 43 27.42 12.56 18.86
C GLY A 43 26.37 11.59 19.41
N LYS A 44 25.09 11.97 19.43
CA LYS A 44 23.98 11.13 19.92
C LYS A 44 23.16 10.59 18.77
N ALA A 45 23.11 9.26 18.66
CA ALA A 45 22.26 8.57 17.70
C ALA A 45 20.78 8.60 18.15
N THR A 46 19.91 9.05 17.27
CA THR A 46 18.45 9.09 17.47
C THR A 46 17.72 8.48 16.27
N VAL A 47 16.61 7.78 16.53
CA VAL A 47 15.74 7.24 15.48
C VAL A 47 14.57 8.20 15.27
N THR A 48 14.42 8.69 14.04
CA THR A 48 13.28 9.56 13.66
C THR A 48 12.03 8.72 13.41
N HIS A 49 10.85 9.24 13.73
CA HIS A 49 9.59 8.50 13.66
C HIS A 49 8.44 9.24 12.93
N GLU A 50 8.62 10.49 12.57
CA GLU A 50 7.57 11.32 11.98
C GLU A 50 7.03 10.73 10.66
N LYS A 51 7.94 10.19 9.85
CA LYS A 51 7.55 9.58 8.57
C LYS A 51 6.69 8.32 8.76
N ILE A 52 7.04 7.44 9.70
CA ILE A 52 6.28 6.21 9.93
C ILE A 52 4.90 6.52 10.53
N VAL A 53 4.79 7.53 11.39
CA VAL A 53 3.50 8.00 11.92
C VAL A 53 2.61 8.49 10.79
N THR A 54 3.11 9.38 9.94
CA THR A 54 2.36 9.89 8.77
C THR A 54 1.87 8.78 7.85
N ILE A 55 2.73 7.80 7.54
CA ILE A 55 2.35 6.66 6.68
C ILE A 55 1.29 5.78 7.35
N CYS A 56 1.44 5.54 8.66
CA CYS A 56 0.45 4.78 9.43
C CYS A 56 -0.93 5.48 9.42
N GLU A 57 -0.97 6.78 9.66
CA GLU A 57 -2.20 7.58 9.63
C GLU A 57 -2.87 7.53 8.25
N GLN A 58 -2.09 7.71 7.16
CA GLN A 58 -2.60 7.62 5.79
C GLN A 58 -3.20 6.25 5.48
N PHE A 59 -2.54 5.19 5.93
CA PHE A 59 -3.05 3.84 5.74
C PHE A 59 -4.32 3.58 6.56
N MET A 60 -4.38 4.05 7.81
CA MET A 60 -5.60 3.95 8.63
C MET A 60 -6.78 4.70 8.02
N LEU A 61 -6.56 5.88 7.43
CA LEU A 61 -7.57 6.61 6.66
C LEU A 61 -8.05 5.81 5.44
N SER A 62 -7.15 5.15 4.73
CA SER A 62 -7.49 4.27 3.60
C SER A 62 -8.39 3.12 4.05
N ARG A 63 -8.07 2.46 5.15
CA ARG A 63 -8.89 1.38 5.74
C ARG A 63 -10.29 1.89 6.15
N GLN A 64 -10.37 3.06 6.79
CA GLN A 64 -11.65 3.68 7.14
C GLN A 64 -12.50 3.97 5.89
N TYR A 65 -11.87 4.46 4.82
CA TYR A 65 -12.55 4.71 3.56
C TYR A 65 -13.09 3.40 2.94
N TRP A 66 -12.30 2.33 2.89
CA TRP A 66 -12.75 1.04 2.39
C TRP A 66 -13.87 0.44 3.24
N ALA A 67 -13.75 0.52 4.55
CA ALA A 67 -14.82 0.09 5.47
C ALA A 67 -16.12 0.88 5.25
N ASN A 68 -16.03 2.19 4.95
CA ASN A 68 -17.20 3.00 4.62
C ASN A 68 -17.83 2.57 3.27
N LEU A 69 -17.03 2.23 2.26
CA LEU A 69 -17.54 1.70 1.00
C LEU A 69 -18.24 0.35 1.18
N ALA A 70 -17.68 -0.54 2.00
CA ALA A 70 -18.31 -1.83 2.33
C ALA A 70 -19.64 -1.63 3.07
N ARG A 71 -19.67 -0.76 4.09
CA ARG A 71 -20.90 -0.42 4.84
C ARG A 71 -21.99 0.17 3.92
N LYS A 72 -21.62 0.93 2.89
CA LYS A 72 -22.53 1.44 1.86
C LYS A 72 -22.89 0.41 0.79
N LYS A 73 -22.42 -0.82 0.90
CA LYS A 73 -22.61 -1.91 -0.08
C LYS A 73 -22.11 -1.55 -1.49
N LEU A 74 -21.12 -0.69 -1.58
CA LEU A 74 -20.42 -0.34 -2.81
C LEU A 74 -19.27 -1.31 -3.10
N ILE A 75 -18.60 -1.81 -2.06
CA ILE A 75 -17.71 -2.97 -2.11
C ILE A 75 -18.46 -4.15 -1.51
N ALA A 76 -18.53 -5.26 -2.25
CA ALA A 76 -19.32 -6.42 -1.84
C ALA A 76 -18.54 -7.31 -0.84
N ASP A 77 -17.25 -7.51 -1.08
CA ASP A 77 -16.40 -8.44 -0.34
C ASP A 77 -15.04 -7.81 -0.03
N PRO A 78 -14.85 -7.26 1.18
CA PRO A 78 -13.55 -6.75 1.61
C PRO A 78 -12.46 -7.85 1.71
N ASP A 79 -12.85 -9.08 2.04
CA ASP A 79 -11.91 -10.19 2.20
C ASP A 79 -11.32 -10.65 0.86
N ALA A 80 -11.87 -10.17 -0.27
CA ALA A 80 -11.27 -10.39 -1.58
C ALA A 80 -9.98 -9.59 -1.82
N PHE A 81 -9.68 -8.56 -1.01
CA PHE A 81 -8.54 -7.70 -1.27
C PHE A 81 -7.71 -7.28 -0.06
N ILE A 82 -8.18 -7.46 1.18
CA ILE A 82 -7.41 -7.10 2.37
C ILE A 82 -7.40 -8.25 3.37
N HIS A 83 -6.22 -8.71 3.74
CA HIS A 83 -6.02 -9.85 4.63
C HIS A 83 -5.15 -9.45 5.81
N GLN A 84 -5.45 -9.97 6.99
CA GLN A 84 -4.60 -9.79 8.16
C GLN A 84 -3.32 -10.62 7.99
N SER A 85 -2.18 -10.00 8.23
CA SER A 85 -0.85 -10.62 8.18
C SER A 85 0.06 -10.02 9.23
N ASP A 86 0.85 -10.85 9.89
CA ASP A 86 1.89 -10.36 10.79
C ASP A 86 2.92 -9.56 10.00
N HIS A 87 3.23 -8.37 10.49
CA HIS A 87 4.30 -7.56 9.92
C HIS A 87 5.56 -7.71 10.77
N ILE A 88 6.64 -8.14 10.13
CA ILE A 88 7.92 -8.42 10.76
C ILE A 88 8.99 -7.54 10.12
N ALA A 89 9.80 -6.87 10.94
CA ALA A 89 11.05 -6.26 10.52
C ALA A 89 12.22 -7.08 11.10
N LEU A 90 13.25 -7.29 10.29
CA LEU A 90 14.40 -8.14 10.57
C LEU A 90 15.68 -7.33 10.50
N GLY A 91 16.57 -7.50 11.48
CA GLY A 91 17.95 -7.03 11.47
C GLY A 91 18.92 -8.18 11.69
N ILE A 92 19.98 -8.24 10.87
CA ILE A 92 21.01 -9.28 10.90
C ILE A 92 22.37 -8.62 11.02
N GLY A 93 23.20 -9.12 11.95
CA GLY A 93 24.48 -8.52 12.31
C GLY A 93 24.34 -7.41 13.36
N GLU A 94 25.46 -7.08 14.01
CA GLU A 94 25.47 -6.22 15.20
C GLU A 94 24.81 -4.86 14.97
N ASP A 95 25.18 -4.16 13.89
CA ASP A 95 24.69 -2.81 13.61
C ASP A 95 23.17 -2.80 13.37
N GLN A 96 22.66 -3.78 12.62
CA GLN A 96 21.23 -3.89 12.35
C GLN A 96 20.43 -4.32 13.59
N VAL A 97 20.98 -5.21 14.40
CA VAL A 97 20.37 -5.60 15.67
C VAL A 97 20.24 -4.40 16.60
N GLU A 98 21.29 -3.59 16.75
CA GLU A 98 21.23 -2.37 17.56
C GLU A 98 20.24 -1.33 16.98
N PHE A 99 20.17 -1.19 15.66
CA PHE A 99 19.19 -0.33 15.03
C PHE A 99 17.75 -0.81 15.30
N ILE A 100 17.45 -2.10 15.17
CA ILE A 100 16.12 -2.67 15.45
C ILE A 100 15.73 -2.45 16.92
N LYS A 101 16.65 -2.62 17.86
CA LYS A 101 16.42 -2.33 19.29
C LYS A 101 16.07 -0.86 19.51
N LYS A 102 16.87 0.07 18.98
CA LYS A 102 16.62 1.52 19.09
C LYS A 102 15.28 1.90 18.47
N ARG A 103 14.98 1.34 17.29
CA ARG A 103 13.71 1.53 16.61
C ARG A 103 12.54 1.06 17.46
N PHE A 104 12.62 -0.13 18.02
CA PHE A 104 11.61 -0.66 18.94
C PHE A 104 11.37 0.27 20.13
N GLU A 105 12.43 0.76 20.81
CA GLU A 105 12.31 1.67 21.96
C GLU A 105 11.62 3.00 21.62
N VAL A 106 11.75 3.46 20.40
CA VAL A 106 11.05 4.67 19.93
C VAL A 106 9.60 4.35 19.58
N MET A 107 9.37 3.30 18.78
CA MET A 107 8.04 2.97 18.26
C MET A 107 7.07 2.55 19.35
N LYS A 108 7.48 1.75 20.34
CA LYS A 108 6.59 1.27 21.40
C LYS A 108 6.00 2.38 22.28
N LYS A 109 6.56 3.59 22.22
CA LYS A 109 6.03 4.78 22.93
C LYS A 109 4.95 5.51 22.14
N LEU A 110 4.76 5.16 20.86
CA LEU A 110 3.78 5.77 20.00
C LEU A 110 2.48 4.97 20.08
N PRO A 111 1.31 5.59 20.31
CA PRO A 111 0.04 4.89 20.44
C PRO A 111 -0.31 3.98 19.24
N LEU A 112 0.15 4.33 18.03
CA LEU A 112 -0.07 3.55 16.82
C LEU A 112 0.73 2.23 16.78
N PHE A 113 1.72 2.07 17.66
CA PHE A 113 2.67 0.95 17.66
C PHE A 113 2.84 0.32 19.05
N ASP A 114 1.93 0.57 19.98
CA ASP A 114 2.00 0.12 21.38
C ASP A 114 2.05 -1.40 21.55
N THR A 115 1.53 -2.14 20.56
CA THR A 115 1.52 -3.60 20.53
C THR A 115 2.73 -4.21 19.79
N ILE A 116 3.74 -3.41 19.44
CA ILE A 116 4.97 -3.93 18.83
C ILE A 116 5.70 -4.87 19.81
N GLU A 117 6.10 -6.01 19.29
CA GLU A 117 6.87 -7.01 20.03
C GLU A 117 8.31 -7.03 19.51
N LEU A 118 9.28 -7.37 20.39
CA LEU A 118 10.70 -7.53 20.06
C LEU A 118 11.14 -8.96 20.42
N ALA A 119 11.80 -9.65 19.50
CA ALA A 119 12.44 -10.93 19.71
C ALA A 119 13.94 -10.83 19.46
N LEU A 120 14.74 -11.17 20.49
CA LEU A 120 16.19 -11.27 20.43
C LEU A 120 16.68 -12.71 20.56
N ASP A 121 15.80 -13.63 20.94
CA ASP A 121 16.09 -15.04 21.10
C ASP A 121 15.58 -15.85 19.88
N LYS A 122 16.33 -16.91 19.57
CA LYS A 122 16.07 -17.77 18.43
C LYS A 122 14.71 -18.46 18.51
N GLU A 123 14.30 -18.95 19.68
CA GLU A 123 13.06 -19.70 19.86
C GLU A 123 11.83 -18.84 19.48
N THR A 124 11.80 -17.59 19.94
CA THR A 124 10.72 -16.65 19.58
C THR A 124 10.75 -16.30 18.09
N GLN A 125 11.95 -16.09 17.54
CA GLN A 125 12.12 -15.76 16.12
C GLN A 125 11.65 -16.90 15.21
N GLU A 126 11.97 -18.15 15.53
CA GLU A 126 11.50 -19.34 14.80
C GLU A 126 9.97 -19.52 14.89
N LYS A 127 9.35 -19.17 16.02
CA LYS A 127 7.87 -19.17 16.15
C LYS A 127 7.21 -18.10 15.25
N TRP A 128 7.86 -16.97 15.05
CA TRP A 128 7.31 -15.90 14.21
C TRP A 128 7.58 -16.13 12.72
N ALA A 129 8.76 -16.62 12.37
CA ALA A 129 9.19 -16.85 11.00
C ALA A 129 10.08 -18.12 10.95
N PRO A 130 9.47 -19.33 10.84
CA PRO A 130 10.21 -20.59 10.95
C PRO A 130 11.39 -20.73 10.01
N LEU A 131 11.29 -20.19 8.80
CA LEU A 131 12.34 -20.30 7.78
C LEU A 131 13.52 -19.35 8.00
N ILE A 132 13.44 -18.42 8.97
CA ILE A 132 14.49 -17.40 9.13
C ILE A 132 15.83 -17.99 9.56
N TRP A 133 15.80 -19.12 10.23
CA TRP A 133 16.98 -19.84 10.73
C TRP A 133 17.39 -21.01 9.86
N GLU A 134 16.63 -21.36 8.84
CA GLU A 134 16.97 -22.46 7.93
C GLU A 134 18.23 -22.11 7.12
N GLY A 135 19.29 -22.93 7.25
CA GLY A 135 20.57 -22.70 6.62
C GLY A 135 21.40 -21.53 7.18
N ARG A 136 20.97 -20.88 8.25
CA ARG A 136 21.70 -19.79 8.91
C ARG A 136 22.68 -20.28 9.97
N ASP A 137 23.82 -19.62 10.09
CA ASP A 137 24.77 -19.89 11.17
C ASP A 137 24.11 -19.60 12.53
N PRO A 138 24.13 -20.55 13.48
CA PRO A 138 23.57 -20.36 14.82
C PRO A 138 24.21 -19.21 15.63
N SER A 139 25.41 -18.77 15.26
CA SER A 139 26.12 -17.66 15.89
C SER A 139 25.70 -16.28 15.37
N ASP A 140 24.92 -16.22 14.30
CA ASP A 140 24.42 -14.99 13.73
C ASP A 140 23.60 -14.21 14.76
N LYS A 141 23.87 -12.90 14.86
CA LYS A 141 23.06 -11.99 15.66
C LYS A 141 21.85 -11.53 14.86
N VAL A 142 20.67 -11.82 15.39
CA VAL A 142 19.39 -11.49 14.74
C VAL A 142 18.47 -10.79 15.73
N ALA A 143 17.80 -9.75 15.29
CA ALA A 143 16.70 -9.11 16.00
C ALA A 143 15.48 -9.01 15.10
N MET A 144 14.31 -9.22 15.66
CA MET A 144 13.04 -9.08 14.94
C MET A 144 12.07 -8.22 15.75
N THR A 145 11.28 -7.39 15.05
CA THR A 145 10.07 -6.79 15.62
C THR A 145 8.85 -7.28 14.88
N ARG A 146 7.72 -7.42 15.57
CA ARG A 146 6.46 -7.90 15.01
C ARG A 146 5.28 -7.04 15.47
N ILE A 147 4.32 -6.87 14.55
CA ILE A 147 2.96 -6.40 14.83
C ILE A 147 1.97 -7.37 14.21
N LYS A 148 1.05 -7.93 15.03
CA LYS A 148 0.12 -9.00 14.64
C LYS A 148 -1.04 -8.56 13.75
N TYR A 149 -1.36 -7.28 13.69
CA TYR A 149 -2.48 -6.75 12.91
C TYR A 149 -2.03 -5.93 11.71
N GLY A 150 -0.90 -6.30 11.15
CA GLY A 150 -0.57 -5.88 9.80
C GLY A 150 -1.57 -6.43 8.79
N THR A 151 -1.51 -5.93 7.58
CA THR A 151 -2.34 -6.42 6.48
C THR A 151 -1.54 -6.47 5.19
N ASP A 152 -1.89 -7.40 4.32
CA ASP A 152 -1.56 -7.30 2.90
C ASP A 152 -2.79 -6.88 2.10
N VAL A 153 -2.58 -6.35 0.90
CA VAL A 153 -3.66 -5.88 0.03
C VAL A 153 -3.44 -6.33 -1.40
N ASP A 154 -4.40 -7.06 -1.96
CA ASP A 154 -4.51 -7.23 -3.41
C ASP A 154 -5.06 -5.93 -4.02
N PHE A 155 -4.14 -5.06 -4.49
CA PHE A 155 -4.51 -3.80 -5.13
C PHE A 155 -5.27 -4.00 -6.44
N GLY A 156 -5.07 -5.13 -7.13
CA GLY A 156 -5.81 -5.49 -8.32
C GLY A 156 -7.28 -5.76 -8.01
N ALA A 157 -7.53 -6.59 -7.01
CA ALA A 157 -8.88 -6.86 -6.52
C ALA A 157 -9.56 -5.59 -6.00
N LEU A 158 -8.87 -4.79 -5.18
CA LEU A 158 -9.37 -3.50 -4.68
C LEU A 158 -9.74 -2.56 -5.83
N ALA A 159 -8.87 -2.41 -6.84
CA ALA A 159 -9.14 -1.54 -7.99
C ALA A 159 -10.37 -2.02 -8.78
N LYS A 160 -10.51 -3.32 -9.01
CA LYS A 160 -11.66 -3.92 -9.68
C LYS A 160 -12.95 -3.70 -8.91
N GLU A 161 -12.95 -3.88 -7.59
CA GLU A 161 -14.12 -3.60 -6.74
C GLU A 161 -14.52 -2.11 -6.77
N LYS A 162 -13.55 -1.20 -6.76
CA LYS A 162 -13.81 0.25 -6.89
C LYS A 162 -14.38 0.61 -8.26
N VAL A 163 -13.90 -0.01 -9.34
CA VAL A 163 -14.45 0.17 -10.69
C VAL A 163 -15.88 -0.36 -10.80
N LYS A 164 -16.17 -1.52 -10.20
CA LYS A 164 -17.55 -2.04 -10.10
C LYS A 164 -18.45 -1.07 -9.32
N ALA A 165 -17.95 -0.53 -8.19
CA ALA A 165 -18.69 0.47 -7.42
C ALA A 165 -18.97 1.72 -8.25
N PHE A 166 -17.99 2.21 -9.00
CA PHE A 166 -18.13 3.36 -9.90
C PHE A 166 -19.20 3.16 -10.95
N THR A 167 -19.20 2.02 -11.64
CA THR A 167 -20.23 1.71 -12.65
C THR A 167 -21.62 1.52 -12.04
N LYS A 168 -21.69 0.91 -10.83
CA LYS A 168 -22.94 0.72 -10.08
C LYS A 168 -23.64 2.03 -9.74
N VAL A 169 -22.89 3.10 -9.50
CA VAL A 169 -23.45 4.44 -9.24
C VAL A 169 -23.62 5.30 -10.50
N GLY A 170 -23.52 4.70 -11.68
CA GLY A 170 -23.78 5.35 -12.97
C GLY A 170 -22.57 5.99 -13.63
N GLY A 171 -21.37 5.64 -13.21
CA GLY A 171 -20.14 6.03 -13.90
C GLY A 171 -20.02 5.38 -15.28
N ASP A 172 -19.53 6.12 -16.27
CA ASP A 172 -19.26 5.63 -17.63
C ASP A 172 -17.84 5.07 -17.70
N LEU A 173 -17.70 3.76 -17.84
CA LEU A 173 -16.40 3.07 -18.01
C LEU A 173 -16.17 2.71 -19.47
N ARG A 174 -15.04 3.17 -20.02
CA ARG A 174 -14.61 2.87 -21.38
C ARG A 174 -13.30 2.12 -21.38
N LEU A 175 -13.37 0.82 -21.57
CA LEU A 175 -12.25 -0.09 -21.76
C LEU A 175 -11.74 -0.04 -23.21
N PHE A 176 -10.56 -0.59 -23.46
CA PHE A 176 -9.90 -0.62 -24.77
C PHE A 176 -9.83 0.77 -25.43
N THR A 177 -9.78 1.82 -24.61
CA THR A 177 -9.83 3.20 -25.08
C THR A 177 -8.59 3.96 -24.56
N GLU A 178 -7.75 4.40 -25.47
CA GLU A 178 -6.54 5.13 -25.17
C GLU A 178 -6.76 6.64 -25.33
N VAL A 179 -6.33 7.43 -24.33
CA VAL A 179 -6.26 8.88 -24.45
C VAL A 179 -5.02 9.25 -25.24
N LYS A 180 -5.18 9.91 -26.39
CA LYS A 180 -4.10 10.32 -27.28
C LYS A 180 -3.65 11.76 -27.03
N ASP A 181 -4.58 12.62 -26.65
CA ASP A 181 -4.29 14.04 -26.46
C ASP A 181 -5.31 14.69 -25.51
N VAL A 182 -4.86 15.70 -24.75
CA VAL A 182 -5.68 16.48 -23.82
C VAL A 182 -5.36 17.95 -24.00
N LYS A 183 -6.30 18.74 -24.53
CA LYS A 183 -6.10 20.17 -24.81
C LYS A 183 -7.11 21.03 -24.08
N LYS A 184 -6.60 22.03 -23.33
CA LYS A 184 -7.46 23.06 -22.74
C LYS A 184 -7.99 23.96 -23.84
N GLN A 185 -9.31 24.25 -23.82
CA GLN A 185 -9.97 25.12 -24.77
C GLN A 185 -10.11 26.54 -24.22
N ALA A 186 -10.38 27.50 -25.10
CA ALA A 186 -10.57 28.91 -24.72
C ALA A 186 -11.78 29.09 -23.78
N ASP A 187 -12.78 28.22 -23.83
CA ASP A 187 -13.94 28.21 -22.94
C ASP A 187 -13.69 27.58 -21.56
N GLY A 188 -12.43 27.24 -21.27
CA GLY A 188 -12.01 26.62 -20.01
C GLY A 188 -12.23 25.12 -19.92
N ARG A 189 -12.88 24.50 -20.90
CA ARG A 189 -13.10 23.05 -20.98
C ARG A 189 -11.86 22.32 -21.52
N TRP A 190 -11.88 21.01 -21.40
CA TRP A 190 -10.85 20.13 -21.95
C TRP A 190 -11.39 19.37 -23.15
N LEU A 191 -10.64 19.34 -24.24
CA LEU A 191 -10.86 18.49 -25.39
C LEU A 191 -9.93 17.28 -25.27
N ILE A 192 -10.52 16.11 -25.11
CA ILE A 192 -9.82 14.83 -24.95
C ILE A 192 -9.98 14.03 -26.23
N THR A 193 -8.86 13.72 -26.88
CA THR A 193 -8.83 12.89 -28.08
C THR A 193 -8.56 11.45 -27.66
N THR A 194 -9.43 10.53 -28.03
CA THR A 194 -9.33 9.11 -27.69
C THR A 194 -9.27 8.26 -28.94
N LYS A 195 -8.65 7.06 -28.81
CA LYS A 195 -8.66 6.00 -29.81
C LYS A 195 -9.13 4.71 -29.13
N SER A 196 -10.20 4.15 -29.64
CA SER A 196 -10.76 2.87 -29.17
C SER A 196 -10.51 1.76 -30.19
N ASN A 197 -10.37 0.51 -29.72
CA ASN A 197 -10.27 -0.65 -30.59
C ASN A 197 -11.59 -0.98 -31.30
N SER A 198 -12.71 -0.51 -30.76
CA SER A 198 -14.05 -0.77 -31.31
C SER A 198 -14.50 0.25 -32.38
N VAL A 199 -13.80 1.37 -32.54
CA VAL A 199 -14.16 2.45 -33.45
C VAL A 199 -12.99 2.81 -34.36
N LYS A 200 -13.22 2.86 -35.68
CA LYS A 200 -12.20 3.30 -36.63
C LYS A 200 -11.95 4.80 -36.49
N GLY A 201 -10.68 5.19 -36.34
CA GLY A 201 -10.27 6.59 -36.18
C GLY A 201 -10.22 7.05 -34.70
N THR A 202 -10.21 8.36 -34.50
CA THR A 202 -10.19 8.98 -33.17
C THR A 202 -11.54 9.64 -32.86
N GLN A 203 -11.88 9.69 -31.57
CA GLN A 203 -13.05 10.38 -31.05
C GLN A 203 -12.63 11.55 -30.18
N GLN A 204 -13.47 12.58 -30.11
CA GLN A 204 -13.26 13.74 -29.26
C GLN A 204 -14.35 13.84 -28.19
N ILE A 205 -13.91 14.06 -26.95
CA ILE A 205 -14.78 14.21 -25.78
C ILE A 205 -14.49 15.58 -25.17
N LYS A 206 -15.54 16.37 -24.90
CA LYS A 206 -15.40 17.61 -24.15
C LYS A 206 -15.71 17.35 -22.67
N ALA A 207 -14.78 17.69 -21.79
CA ALA A 207 -14.92 17.58 -20.34
C ALA A 207 -14.79 18.95 -19.67
N LYS A 208 -15.45 19.11 -18.53
CA LYS A 208 -15.36 20.36 -17.75
C LYS A 208 -14.04 20.39 -16.97
N PHE A 209 -13.62 19.27 -16.46
CA PHE A 209 -12.34 19.00 -15.78
C PHE A 209 -12.05 17.51 -15.83
#